data_24b8388ab7853592f079d83c687fcb1b
#
_entry.id   24b8388ab7853592f079d83c687fcb1b
#
_cell.length_a   1.000
_cell.length_b   1.000
_cell.length_c   1.000
_cell.angle_alpha   90.00
_cell.angle_beta   90.00
_cell.angle_gamma   90.00
#
_symmetry.space_group_name_H-M   'P 1'
#
loop_
_entity.id
_entity.type
_entity.pdbx_description
1 polymer ?
#
loop_
_entity_poly.entity_id
_entity_poly.type
_entity_poly.pdbx_seq_one_letter_code
_entity_poly.pdbx_strand_id
1 'polypeptide(L)'
;MKKIRLILAAAAALTYGAASACTNFIVTRGASTDGSVMVTYAADSHALYGALYHTPGGKHKSGAMLPVYEWDTGRYLTDIPQAGETYSTVGNMNEHQLIITESTFGGRGLGDSTGIIDYGTLIYTTLQRA
;
A
#
# COMPACT_ATOMS: atom_id res chain seq x y z
N MET A 1 10.78 -7.83 -45.64
CA MET A 1 11.31 -7.39 -44.34
C MET A 1 10.45 -6.30 -43.66
N LYS A 2 9.98 -5.25 -44.33
CA LYS A 2 9.12 -4.19 -43.74
C LYS A 2 7.77 -4.73 -43.23
N LYS A 3 7.10 -5.63 -43.95
CA LYS A 3 5.80 -6.23 -43.58
C LYS A 3 5.90 -7.11 -42.30
N ILE A 4 7.00 -7.87 -42.16
CA ILE A 4 7.24 -8.70 -40.96
C ILE A 4 7.46 -7.81 -39.70
N ARG A 5 8.17 -6.69 -39.85
CA ARG A 5 8.38 -5.76 -38.76
C ARG A 5 7.07 -5.07 -38.30
N LEU A 6 6.17 -4.80 -39.26
CA LEU A 6 4.86 -4.22 -38.96
C LEU A 6 3.95 -5.23 -38.24
N ILE A 7 3.98 -6.49 -38.64
CA ILE A 7 3.22 -7.58 -37.99
C ILE A 7 3.75 -7.87 -36.60
N LEU A 8 5.06 -7.85 -36.37
CA LEU A 8 5.66 -7.97 -35.04
C LEU A 8 5.34 -6.79 -34.14
N ALA A 9 5.34 -5.58 -34.68
CA ALA A 9 4.95 -4.39 -33.93
C ALA A 9 3.45 -4.39 -33.56
N ALA A 10 2.57 -4.83 -34.48
CA ALA A 10 1.15 -4.97 -34.23
C ALA A 10 0.86 -6.11 -33.22
N ALA A 11 1.58 -7.24 -33.31
CA ALA A 11 1.46 -8.32 -32.34
C ALA A 11 1.94 -7.89 -30.93
N ALA A 12 3.04 -7.14 -30.84
CA ALA A 12 3.50 -6.58 -29.59
C ALA A 12 2.52 -5.56 -28.98
N ALA A 13 1.84 -4.76 -29.81
CA ALA A 13 0.81 -3.82 -29.33
C ALA A 13 -0.46 -4.50 -28.85
N LEU A 14 -0.78 -5.70 -29.35
CA LEU A 14 -1.94 -6.49 -28.92
C LEU A 14 -1.69 -7.31 -27.64
N THR A 15 -0.44 -7.44 -27.21
CA THR A 15 -0.09 -8.11 -25.96
C THR A 15 -0.03 -7.15 -24.75
N TYR A 16 -0.29 -5.87 -24.94
CA TYR A 16 -0.61 -4.98 -23.83
C TYR A 16 -2.01 -5.31 -23.30
N GLY A 17 -2.15 -6.48 -22.70
CA GLY A 17 -3.19 -6.69 -21.72
C GLY A 17 -3.01 -5.61 -20.67
N ALA A 18 -4.05 -4.85 -20.37
CA ALA A 18 -4.04 -3.90 -19.29
C ALA A 18 -3.62 -4.66 -18.02
N ALA A 19 -2.34 -4.61 -17.66
CA ALA A 19 -1.88 -5.02 -16.36
C ALA A 19 -2.44 -3.96 -15.41
N SER A 20 -3.61 -4.26 -14.84
CA SER A 20 -4.12 -3.49 -13.70
C SER A 20 -3.18 -3.79 -12.55
N ALA A 21 -2.25 -2.91 -12.30
CA ALA A 21 -1.31 -3.01 -11.20
C ALA A 21 -1.09 -1.61 -10.62
N CYS A 22 -1.03 -1.55 -9.28
CA CYS A 22 -0.67 -0.32 -8.59
C CYS A 22 0.65 0.23 -9.12
N THR A 23 0.77 1.53 -9.25
CA THR A 23 1.97 2.20 -9.76
C THR A 23 2.60 3.05 -8.66
N ASN A 24 3.87 2.81 -8.40
CA ASN A 24 4.64 3.57 -7.43
C ASN A 24 5.88 4.17 -8.08
N PHE A 25 6.20 5.41 -7.72
CA PHE A 25 7.48 6.03 -8.05
C PHE A 25 8.25 6.32 -6.76
N ILE A 26 9.54 6.04 -6.78
CA ILE A 26 10.45 6.32 -5.67
C ILE A 26 11.55 7.25 -6.20
N VAL A 27 11.64 8.45 -5.63
CA VAL A 27 12.76 9.36 -5.85
C VAL A 27 13.69 9.24 -4.65
N THR A 28 14.88 8.72 -4.89
CA THR A 28 15.87 8.55 -3.83
C THR A 28 16.61 9.85 -3.53
N ARG A 29 17.29 9.90 -2.39
CA ARG A 29 18.07 11.06 -1.96
C ARG A 29 19.08 11.55 -3.02
N GLY A 30 19.70 10.64 -3.78
CA GLY A 30 20.64 10.99 -4.82
C GLY A 30 20.00 11.51 -6.12
N ALA A 31 18.70 11.36 -6.28
CA ALA A 31 17.93 11.79 -7.45
C ALA A 31 17.14 13.09 -7.20
N SER A 32 17.05 13.56 -5.94
CA SER A 32 16.41 14.82 -5.58
C SER A 32 17.41 15.95 -5.49
N THR A 33 16.94 17.19 -5.70
CA THR A 33 17.80 18.38 -5.65
C THR A 33 18.17 18.83 -4.23
N ASP A 34 17.35 18.45 -3.26
CA ASP A 34 17.46 18.86 -1.86
C ASP A 34 17.78 17.68 -0.90
N GLY A 35 18.02 16.48 -1.46
CA GLY A 35 18.29 15.28 -0.67
C GLY A 35 17.04 14.65 -0.03
N SER A 36 15.84 15.11 -0.38
CA SER A 36 14.59 14.49 0.08
C SER A 36 14.36 13.12 -0.58
N VAL A 37 13.56 12.28 0.09
CA VAL A 37 13.03 11.04 -0.49
C VAL A 37 11.54 11.25 -0.73
N MET A 38 11.07 10.96 -1.93
CA MET A 38 9.67 11.08 -2.29
C MET A 38 9.16 9.74 -2.80
N VAL A 39 7.93 9.40 -2.42
CA VAL A 39 7.25 8.20 -2.87
C VAL A 39 5.83 8.57 -3.29
N THR A 40 5.43 8.12 -4.46
CA THR A 40 4.03 8.15 -4.85
C THR A 40 3.43 6.76 -4.70
N TYR A 41 2.15 6.72 -4.38
CA TYR A 41 1.39 5.48 -4.31
C TYR A 41 0.05 5.67 -5.01
N ALA A 42 -0.19 4.86 -6.03
CA ALA A 42 -1.46 4.82 -6.72
C ALA A 42 -1.99 3.38 -6.71
N ALA A 43 -3.08 3.17 -5.99
CA ALA A 43 -3.83 1.92 -6.02
C ALA A 43 -4.90 2.02 -7.11
N ASP A 44 -4.81 1.14 -8.12
CA ASP A 44 -5.79 1.11 -9.20
C ASP A 44 -7.08 0.44 -8.69
N SER A 45 -8.15 1.21 -8.63
CA SER A 45 -9.46 0.73 -8.20
C SER A 45 -10.57 1.37 -9.03
N HIS A 46 -11.62 0.59 -9.31
CA HIS A 46 -12.84 1.09 -9.94
C HIS A 46 -13.89 1.58 -8.93
N ALA A 47 -13.73 1.27 -7.65
CA ALA A 47 -14.73 1.49 -6.62
C ALA A 47 -14.22 2.30 -5.41
N LEU A 48 -12.92 2.33 -5.18
CA LEU A 48 -12.33 3.03 -4.05
C LEU A 48 -11.78 4.38 -4.50
N TYR A 49 -11.99 5.38 -3.67
CA TYR A 49 -11.46 6.72 -3.87
C TYR A 49 -10.40 7.01 -2.81
N GLY A 50 -9.26 7.57 -3.24
CA GLY A 50 -8.22 8.00 -2.33
C GLY A 50 -8.67 9.15 -1.46
N ALA A 51 -8.27 9.13 -0.19
CA ALA A 51 -8.42 10.23 0.74
C ALA A 51 -7.12 10.43 1.51
N LEU A 52 -6.91 11.63 2.03
CA LEU A 52 -5.80 11.88 2.93
C LEU A 52 -6.21 11.42 4.34
N TYR A 53 -5.69 10.28 4.74
CA TYR A 53 -5.90 9.75 6.08
C TYR A 53 -4.88 10.32 7.05
N HIS A 54 -5.33 10.71 8.23
CA HIS A 54 -4.48 11.08 9.36
C HIS A 54 -4.93 10.30 10.59
N THR A 55 -4.01 9.57 11.18
CA THR A 55 -4.25 8.88 12.46
C THR A 55 -3.28 9.44 13.49
N PRO A 56 -3.76 10.09 14.56
CA PRO A 56 -2.88 10.61 15.59
C PRO A 56 -2.18 9.48 16.32
N GLY A 57 -0.92 9.70 16.66
CA GLY A 57 -0.18 8.88 17.60
C GLY A 57 -0.63 9.12 19.04
N GLY A 58 -0.16 8.31 19.97
CA GLY A 58 -0.45 8.50 21.37
C GLY A 58 -0.14 7.31 22.26
N LYS A 59 -0.38 7.49 23.56
CA LYS A 59 -0.24 6.44 24.57
C LYS A 59 -1.55 5.74 24.82
N HIS A 60 -1.48 4.44 24.93
CA HIS A 60 -2.63 3.57 25.15
C HIS A 60 -2.55 2.88 26.51
N LYS A 61 -3.70 2.56 27.09
CA LYS A 61 -3.77 1.85 28.37
C LYS A 61 -3.23 0.43 28.21
N SER A 62 -2.63 -0.09 29.27
CA SER A 62 -2.25 -1.51 29.32
C SER A 62 -3.45 -2.41 29.05
N GLY A 63 -3.27 -3.41 28.19
CA GLY A 63 -4.35 -4.33 27.76
C GLY A 63 -5.37 -3.72 26.78
N ALA A 64 -5.12 -2.53 26.24
CA ALA A 64 -5.98 -1.99 25.19
C ALA A 64 -5.95 -2.90 23.95
N MET A 65 -7.09 -3.01 23.29
CA MET A 65 -7.26 -3.76 22.05
C MET A 65 -7.55 -2.80 20.90
N LEU A 66 -7.04 -3.13 19.72
CA LEU A 66 -7.29 -2.43 18.47
C LEU A 66 -8.25 -3.25 17.62
N PRO A 67 -9.46 -2.76 17.32
CA PRO A 67 -10.36 -3.44 16.42
C PRO A 67 -9.80 -3.38 14.98
N VAL A 68 -9.77 -4.53 14.34
CA VAL A 68 -9.30 -4.71 12.96
C VAL A 68 -10.51 -4.84 12.04
N TYR A 69 -10.52 -4.03 11.01
CA TYR A 69 -11.54 -4.05 9.97
C TYR A 69 -10.89 -4.35 8.63
N GLU A 70 -11.60 -5.03 7.77
CA GLU A 70 -11.23 -5.19 6.37
C GLU A 70 -11.23 -3.81 5.70
N TRP A 71 -10.12 -3.47 5.05
CA TRP A 71 -9.90 -2.12 4.55
C TRP A 71 -10.94 -1.69 3.50
N ASP A 72 -11.24 -2.57 2.56
CA ASP A 72 -12.11 -2.26 1.42
C ASP A 72 -13.59 -2.20 1.79
N THR A 73 -14.04 -3.01 2.72
CA THR A 73 -15.46 -3.18 3.05
C THR A 73 -15.86 -2.58 4.39
N GLY A 74 -14.89 -2.32 5.27
CA GLY A 74 -15.15 -1.92 6.66
C GLY A 74 -15.73 -3.03 7.54
N ARG A 75 -15.69 -4.30 7.09
CA ARG A 75 -16.18 -5.42 7.86
C ARG A 75 -15.25 -5.70 9.04
N TYR A 76 -15.80 -5.80 10.25
CA TYR A 76 -15.04 -6.19 11.43
C TYR A 76 -14.47 -7.61 11.27
N LEU A 77 -13.20 -7.78 11.58
CA LEU A 77 -12.49 -9.05 11.53
C LEU A 77 -12.18 -9.60 12.91
N THR A 78 -11.49 -8.83 13.74
CA THR A 78 -11.04 -9.24 15.07
C THR A 78 -10.50 -8.07 15.87
N ASP A 79 -10.13 -8.31 17.11
CA ASP A 79 -9.32 -7.40 17.92
C ASP A 79 -7.89 -7.93 18.05
N ILE A 80 -6.91 -7.05 17.95
CA ILE A 80 -5.51 -7.37 18.21
C ILE A 80 -4.98 -6.51 19.37
N PRO A 81 -3.93 -6.94 20.09
CA PRO A 81 -3.35 -6.13 21.14
C PRO A 81 -2.87 -4.78 20.59
N GLN A 82 -3.29 -3.68 21.25
CA GLN A 82 -2.80 -2.36 20.93
C GLN A 82 -1.39 -2.14 21.49
N ALA A 83 -0.50 -1.50 20.71
CA ALA A 83 0.79 -1.07 21.24
C ALA A 83 0.58 -0.04 22.35
N GLY A 84 1.46 -0.03 23.35
CA GLY A 84 1.38 0.93 24.48
C GLY A 84 1.61 2.38 24.05
N GLU A 85 2.30 2.59 22.94
CA GLU A 85 2.51 3.87 22.28
C GLU A 85 2.45 3.68 20.77
N THR A 86 1.87 4.63 20.07
CA THR A 86 1.77 4.62 18.61
C THR A 86 2.22 5.94 18.03
N TYR A 87 2.75 5.89 16.81
CA TYR A 87 3.17 7.06 16.05
C TYR A 87 2.01 7.65 15.24
N SER A 88 2.06 8.96 15.02
CA SER A 88 1.16 9.65 14.10
C SER A 88 1.46 9.28 12.65
N THR A 89 0.42 9.09 11.85
CA THR A 89 0.55 8.78 10.42
C THR A 89 -0.25 9.76 9.58
N VAL A 90 0.29 10.12 8.42
CA VAL A 90 -0.39 10.88 7.38
C VAL A 90 -0.23 10.11 6.07
N GLY A 91 -1.35 9.68 5.49
CA GLY A 91 -1.30 8.75 4.35
C GLY A 91 -0.43 7.53 4.71
N ASN A 92 0.50 7.21 3.83
CA ASN A 92 1.39 6.06 3.96
C ASN A 92 2.73 6.37 4.64
N MET A 93 2.81 7.43 5.45
CA MET A 93 4.02 7.86 6.14
C MET A 93 3.74 8.10 7.63
N ASN A 94 4.69 7.73 8.51
CA ASN A 94 4.66 8.10 9.92
C ASN A 94 5.51 9.34 10.24
N GLU A 95 5.40 9.85 11.47
CA GLU A 95 6.15 11.03 11.93
C GLU A 95 7.67 10.86 11.95
N HIS A 96 8.17 9.64 11.87
CA HIS A 96 9.59 9.32 11.72
C HIS A 96 10.02 9.18 10.25
N GLN A 97 9.16 9.57 9.29
CA GLN A 97 9.43 9.51 7.85
C GLN A 97 9.58 8.07 7.30
N LEU A 98 9.08 7.06 8.01
CA LEU A 98 8.91 5.73 7.44
C LEU A 98 7.73 5.77 6.47
N ILE A 99 7.96 5.29 5.24
CA ILE A 99 6.94 5.18 4.20
C ILE A 99 6.78 3.71 3.83
N ILE A 100 5.54 3.24 3.79
CA ILE A 100 5.20 1.88 3.35
C ILE A 100 4.14 1.99 2.27
N THR A 101 4.45 1.44 1.10
CA THR A 101 3.51 1.31 -0.01
C THR A 101 3.49 -0.13 -0.49
N GLU A 102 2.50 -0.47 -1.30
CA GLU A 102 2.40 -1.81 -1.86
C GLU A 102 2.31 -1.74 -3.38
N SER A 103 2.57 -2.85 -4.05
CA SER A 103 2.30 -3.04 -5.47
C SER A 103 1.85 -4.47 -5.69
N THR A 104 0.76 -4.63 -6.42
CA THR A 104 0.20 -5.94 -6.70
C THR A 104 0.96 -6.60 -7.84
N PHE A 105 1.35 -7.85 -7.66
CA PHE A 105 1.92 -8.69 -8.71
C PHE A 105 1.30 -10.08 -8.68
N GLY A 106 1.26 -10.76 -9.82
CA GLY A 106 0.81 -12.14 -9.91
C GLY A 106 1.83 -13.10 -9.32
N GLY A 107 1.36 -14.14 -8.63
CA GLY A 107 2.22 -15.15 -8.01
C GLY A 107 1.44 -16.29 -7.38
N ARG A 108 2.13 -17.14 -6.62
CA ARG A 108 1.45 -18.14 -5.79
C ARG A 108 0.80 -17.44 -4.61
N GLY A 109 -0.48 -17.73 -4.37
CA GLY A 109 -1.16 -17.27 -3.17
C GLY A 109 -0.41 -17.74 -1.91
N LEU A 110 -0.01 -16.79 -1.09
CA LEU A 110 0.54 -17.04 0.23
C LEU A 110 -0.55 -16.65 1.24
N GLY A 111 -0.99 -17.59 2.03
CA GLY A 111 -2.06 -17.37 2.99
C GLY A 111 -3.36 -18.07 2.61
N ASP A 112 -4.33 -17.95 3.46
CA ASP A 112 -5.66 -18.52 3.30
C ASP A 112 -6.76 -17.46 3.46
N SER A 113 -8.01 -17.87 3.25
CA SER A 113 -9.18 -17.01 3.38
C SER A 113 -9.56 -16.68 4.83
N THR A 114 -8.80 -17.19 5.80
CA THR A 114 -9.05 -16.99 7.24
C THR A 114 -8.13 -15.93 7.86
N GLY A 115 -7.39 -15.21 7.05
CA GLY A 115 -6.53 -14.11 7.48
C GLY A 115 -7.32 -13.06 8.26
N ILE A 116 -6.72 -12.56 9.34
CA ILE A 116 -7.31 -11.56 10.24
C ILE A 116 -6.77 -10.15 10.00
N ILE A 117 -5.81 -10.02 9.12
CA ILE A 117 -5.17 -8.75 8.74
C ILE A 117 -5.07 -8.72 7.22
N ASP A 118 -5.60 -7.67 6.62
CA ASP A 118 -5.42 -7.38 5.22
C ASP A 118 -4.22 -6.43 4.98
N TYR A 119 -3.93 -6.14 3.71
CA TYR A 119 -2.78 -5.31 3.31
C TYR A 119 -2.85 -3.90 3.91
N GLY A 120 -4.02 -3.25 3.92
CA GLY A 120 -4.18 -1.90 4.43
C GLY A 120 -3.95 -1.85 5.94
N THR A 121 -4.57 -2.74 6.68
CA THR A 121 -4.36 -2.87 8.14
C THR A 121 -2.91 -3.19 8.48
N LEU A 122 -2.24 -4.05 7.70
CA LEU A 122 -0.82 -4.37 7.90
C LEU A 122 0.05 -3.13 7.73
N ILE A 123 -0.14 -2.34 6.66
CA ILE A 123 0.61 -1.12 6.40
C ILE A 123 0.43 -0.12 7.55
N TYR A 124 -0.80 0.23 7.87
CA TYR A 124 -1.08 1.28 8.87
C TYR A 124 -0.69 0.85 10.29
N THR A 125 -0.94 -0.41 10.65
CA THR A 125 -0.52 -0.94 11.95
C THR A 125 1.00 -0.94 12.09
N THR A 126 1.73 -1.25 11.01
CA THR A 126 3.19 -1.19 11.01
C THR A 126 3.68 0.25 11.13
N LEU A 127 3.14 1.19 10.34
CA LEU A 127 3.51 2.60 10.39
C LEU A 127 3.31 3.22 11.78
N GLN A 128 2.29 2.78 12.52
CA GLN A 128 2.02 3.25 13.87
C GLN A 128 2.94 2.66 14.94
N ARG A 129 3.73 1.62 14.62
CA ARG A 129 4.51 0.85 15.60
C ARG A 129 6.01 0.78 15.31
N ALA A 130 6.45 1.22 14.12
CA ALA A 130 7.83 1.10 13.67
C ALA A 130 8.59 2.43 13.60
#